data_8dd80ed39265831de3f5e20ef8faf180
#
_entry.id   8dd80ed39265831de3f5e20ef8faf180
#
_cell.length_a   1.000
_cell.length_b   1.000
_cell.length_c   1.000
_cell.angle_alpha   90.00
_cell.angle_beta   90.00
_cell.angle_gamma   90.00
#
_symmetry.space_group_name_H-M   'P 1'
#
loop_
_entity.id
_entity.type
_entity.pdbx_description
1 polymer ?
#
loop_
_entity_poly.entity_id
_entity_poly.type
_entity_poly.pdbx_seq_one_letter_code
_entity_poly.pdbx_strand_id
1 'polypeptide(L)'
;MAVSKKKETLVPKVKREAPSCPSFLAIEELRNTLIEFCVNTDIYLQDLTLLQVVKNLNEYSSSDLDIPVGTELNHIIDVYKEFSESTGTQVSQKRYYKLEAKAQIGAVSIFDVYGKGAVKYYTQRDQETILFAPTPTVNEKVYVLYSLKPKQTATTIPSIIANEYMETIVHGALYRLQMMKDSPWTDLQAADLNKRMYDKGEAQAVRKSKYGNVGAPLTVKYQEFV
;
A
#
# COMPACT_ATOMS: atom_id res chain seq x y z
N MET A 1 18.88 -3.17 -8.36
CA MET A 1 18.59 -3.89 -7.08
C MET A 1 18.39 -2.87 -5.98
N ALA A 2 17.19 -2.81 -5.39
CA ALA A 2 16.92 -1.90 -4.29
C ALA A 2 17.59 -2.43 -3.01
N VAL A 3 18.46 -1.62 -2.39
CA VAL A 3 19.16 -2.01 -1.17
C VAL A 3 18.20 -1.91 0.01
N SER A 4 17.69 -3.05 0.50
CA SER A 4 16.92 -3.06 1.73
C SER A 4 17.85 -2.95 2.94
N LYS A 5 17.50 -2.10 3.92
CA LYS A 5 18.26 -1.96 5.17
C LYS A 5 17.62 -2.81 6.26
N LYS A 6 18.44 -3.37 7.16
CA LYS A 6 17.93 -4.08 8.35
C LYS A 6 17.35 -3.09 9.34
N LYS A 7 16.24 -3.42 9.99
CA LYS A 7 15.59 -2.59 11.03
C LYS A 7 16.54 -2.25 12.18
N GLU A 8 17.42 -3.17 12.53
CA GLU A 8 18.42 -3.00 13.59
C GLU A 8 19.32 -1.80 13.38
N THR A 9 19.51 -1.33 12.14
CA THR A 9 20.31 -0.13 11.86
C THR A 9 19.67 1.17 12.37
N LEU A 10 18.36 1.15 12.70
CA LEU A 10 17.64 2.30 13.26
C LEU A 10 17.67 2.35 14.80
N VAL A 11 17.96 1.23 15.46
CA VAL A 11 18.01 1.15 16.93
C VAL A 11 18.94 2.18 17.56
N PRO A 12 20.16 2.42 17.05
CA PRO A 12 21.04 3.46 17.60
C PRO A 12 20.43 4.87 17.56
N LYS A 13 19.62 5.18 16.55
CA LYS A 13 18.92 6.48 16.46
C LYS A 13 17.87 6.62 17.54
N VAL A 14 17.05 5.57 17.76
CA VAL A 14 16.08 5.52 18.83
C VAL A 14 16.74 5.64 20.20
N LYS A 15 17.83 4.87 20.41
CA LYS A 15 18.55 4.89 21.70
C LYS A 15 19.26 6.21 22.02
N ARG A 16 19.48 7.08 21.04
CA ARG A 16 20.03 8.42 21.32
C ARG A 16 19.06 9.27 22.13
N GLU A 17 17.75 9.15 21.88
CA GLU A 17 16.69 9.90 22.56
C GLU A 17 16.02 9.10 23.69
N ALA A 18 16.10 7.78 23.65
CA ALA A 18 15.58 6.88 24.66
C ALA A 18 16.68 5.85 25.09
N PRO A 19 17.76 6.29 25.77
CA PRO A 19 18.94 5.44 26.00
C PRO A 19 18.65 4.24 26.89
N SER A 20 17.72 4.35 27.84
CA SER A 20 17.34 3.27 28.76
C SER A 20 16.36 2.27 28.13
N CYS A 21 15.84 2.51 26.92
CA CYS A 21 14.90 1.63 26.25
C CYS A 21 15.59 0.31 25.84
N PRO A 22 14.99 -0.86 26.16
CA PRO A 22 15.51 -2.14 25.69
C PRO A 22 15.48 -2.23 24.16
N SER A 23 16.52 -2.83 23.57
CA SER A 23 16.66 -2.88 22.09
C SER A 23 15.52 -3.64 21.42
N PHE A 24 14.99 -4.70 22.07
CA PHE A 24 13.87 -5.49 21.52
C PHE A 24 12.61 -4.63 21.41
N LEU A 25 12.34 -3.79 22.41
CA LEU A 25 11.18 -2.89 22.42
C LEU A 25 11.32 -1.80 21.36
N ALA A 26 12.52 -1.21 21.22
CA ALA A 26 12.81 -0.27 20.14
C ALA A 26 12.60 -0.90 18.75
N ILE A 27 13.01 -2.15 18.54
CA ILE A 27 12.79 -2.88 17.28
C ILE A 27 11.29 -3.14 17.04
N GLU A 28 10.57 -3.48 18.10
CA GLU A 28 9.13 -3.73 18.03
C GLU A 28 8.37 -2.46 17.61
N GLU A 29 8.64 -1.33 18.27
CA GLU A 29 7.97 -0.07 17.93
C GLU A 29 8.39 0.49 16.57
N LEU A 30 9.64 0.30 16.15
CA LEU A 30 10.07 0.59 14.78
C LEU A 30 9.28 -0.25 13.75
N ARG A 31 9.01 -1.52 14.06
CA ARG A 31 8.23 -2.42 13.20
C ARG A 31 6.78 -1.97 13.11
N ASN A 32 6.15 -1.73 14.27
CA ASN A 32 4.76 -1.32 14.35
C ASN A 32 4.54 0.00 13.58
N THR A 33 5.43 0.99 13.80
CA THR A 33 5.42 2.26 13.08
C THR A 33 5.60 2.08 11.58
N LEU A 34 6.52 1.20 11.15
CA LEU A 34 6.76 0.94 9.74
C LEU A 34 5.53 0.34 9.04
N ILE A 35 4.86 -0.62 9.69
CA ILE A 35 3.64 -1.23 9.16
C ILE A 35 2.52 -0.20 9.06
N GLU A 36 2.28 0.55 10.14
CA GLU A 36 1.26 1.60 10.17
C GLU A 36 1.53 2.67 9.11
N PHE A 37 2.76 3.10 8.97
CA PHE A 37 3.16 4.07 7.94
C PHE A 37 2.84 3.57 6.52
N CYS A 38 3.14 2.30 6.22
CA CYS A 38 2.80 1.71 4.92
C CYS A 38 1.28 1.64 4.70
N VAL A 39 0.52 1.27 5.75
CA VAL A 39 -0.95 1.18 5.69
C VAL A 39 -1.58 2.53 5.41
N ASN A 40 -1.12 3.57 6.09
CA ASN A 40 -1.73 4.90 6.01
C ASN A 40 -1.32 5.67 4.75
N THR A 41 -0.13 5.41 4.22
CA THR A 41 0.45 6.26 3.15
C THR A 41 0.38 5.64 1.77
N ASP A 42 0.22 4.32 1.65
CA ASP A 42 0.36 3.58 0.39
C ASP A 42 1.67 3.85 -0.37
N ILE A 43 2.70 4.29 0.35
CA ILE A 43 3.97 4.69 -0.31
C ILE A 43 4.73 3.50 -0.90
N TYR A 44 4.46 2.29 -0.40
CA TYR A 44 5.08 1.07 -0.90
C TYR A 44 4.22 0.45 -2.00
N LEU A 45 4.24 1.10 -3.17
CA LEU A 45 3.55 0.61 -4.35
C LEU A 45 4.38 -0.47 -5.06
N GLN A 46 3.68 -1.47 -5.57
CA GLN A 46 4.22 -2.45 -6.51
C GLN A 46 3.87 -2.02 -7.94
N ASP A 47 4.80 -2.22 -8.87
CA ASP A 47 4.55 -1.98 -10.29
C ASP A 47 3.38 -2.83 -10.79
N LEU A 48 2.77 -2.39 -11.91
CA LEU A 48 1.66 -3.09 -12.53
C LEU A 48 1.99 -4.56 -12.78
N THR A 49 1.32 -5.44 -12.04
CA THR A 49 1.51 -6.89 -12.11
C THR A 49 0.41 -7.52 -12.97
N LEU A 50 0.81 -8.37 -13.91
CA LEU A 50 -0.12 -9.12 -14.74
C LEU A 50 -0.79 -10.23 -13.93
N LEU A 51 -2.11 -10.21 -13.87
CA LEU A 51 -2.95 -11.29 -13.36
C LEU A 51 -3.76 -11.88 -14.52
N GLN A 52 -3.66 -13.19 -14.70
CA GLN A 52 -4.47 -13.89 -15.69
C GLN A 52 -5.82 -14.28 -15.08
N VAL A 53 -6.88 -13.60 -15.52
CA VAL A 53 -8.24 -13.93 -15.12
C VAL A 53 -8.75 -15.08 -15.98
N VAL A 54 -9.07 -16.20 -15.33
CA VAL A 54 -9.46 -17.46 -15.97
C VAL A 54 -10.98 -17.51 -16.14
N LYS A 55 -11.43 -18.07 -17.25
CA LYS A 55 -12.85 -18.31 -17.53
C LYS A 55 -13.55 -19.02 -16.37
N ASN A 56 -14.72 -18.54 -15.98
CA ASN A 56 -15.57 -19.03 -14.90
C ASN A 56 -14.94 -18.96 -13.50
N LEU A 57 -13.79 -18.30 -13.33
CA LEU A 57 -13.17 -18.04 -12.04
C LEU A 57 -13.24 -16.54 -11.76
N ASN A 58 -13.77 -16.19 -10.62
CA ASN A 58 -14.02 -14.80 -10.23
C ASN A 58 -13.28 -14.40 -8.94
N GLU A 59 -12.74 -15.37 -8.21
CA GLU A 59 -12.04 -15.18 -6.96
C GLU A 59 -10.56 -15.54 -7.12
N TYR A 60 -9.69 -14.63 -6.68
CA TYR A 60 -8.23 -14.75 -6.77
C TYR A 60 -7.62 -14.47 -5.41
N SER A 61 -6.54 -15.19 -5.10
CA SER A 61 -5.78 -14.95 -3.89
C SER A 61 -4.69 -13.89 -4.13
N SER A 62 -4.28 -13.21 -3.05
CA SER A 62 -3.08 -12.39 -3.07
C SER A 62 -1.82 -13.17 -3.47
N SER A 63 -1.82 -14.51 -3.28
CA SER A 63 -0.73 -15.39 -3.75
C SER A 63 -0.62 -15.50 -5.27
N ASP A 64 -1.66 -15.11 -6.02
CA ASP A 64 -1.65 -15.06 -7.48
C ASP A 64 -0.95 -13.78 -8.00
N LEU A 65 -0.66 -12.84 -7.09
CA LEU A 65 0.14 -11.65 -7.37
C LEU A 65 1.62 -11.92 -7.03
N ASP A 66 2.52 -11.24 -7.74
CA ASP A 66 3.96 -11.32 -7.47
C ASP A 66 4.35 -10.47 -6.25
N ILE A 67 4.01 -10.96 -5.06
CA ILE A 67 4.27 -10.27 -3.81
C ILE A 67 5.67 -10.64 -3.29
N PRO A 68 6.57 -9.66 -3.09
CA PRO A 68 7.91 -9.90 -2.57
C PRO A 68 7.91 -10.57 -1.20
N VAL A 69 8.90 -11.46 -0.97
CA VAL A 69 9.07 -12.15 0.31
C VAL A 69 9.22 -11.14 1.46
N GLY A 70 8.52 -11.39 2.56
CA GLY A 70 8.53 -10.51 3.73
C GLY A 70 7.54 -9.36 3.67
N THR A 71 6.71 -9.30 2.63
CA THR A 71 5.64 -8.32 2.49
C THR A 71 4.28 -9.00 2.34
N GLU A 72 3.23 -8.23 2.50
CA GLU A 72 1.84 -8.66 2.28
C GLU A 72 1.04 -7.56 1.60
N LEU A 73 -0.04 -7.93 0.95
CA LEU A 73 -0.94 -6.99 0.30
C LEU A 73 -1.56 -6.06 1.36
N ASN A 74 -1.48 -4.75 1.12
CA ASN A 74 -2.23 -3.77 1.89
C ASN A 74 -3.60 -3.58 1.25
N HIS A 75 -3.64 -2.95 0.07
CA HIS A 75 -4.86 -2.90 -0.74
C HIS A 75 -4.56 -2.66 -2.22
N ILE A 76 -5.57 -2.90 -3.04
CA ILE A 76 -5.52 -2.67 -4.48
C ILE A 76 -5.83 -1.20 -4.75
N ILE A 77 -4.92 -0.53 -5.44
CA ILE A 77 -5.08 0.87 -5.83
C ILE A 77 -5.92 0.97 -7.10
N ASP A 78 -5.49 0.24 -8.14
CA ASP A 78 -6.13 0.27 -9.44
C ASP A 78 -6.00 -1.07 -10.15
N VAL A 79 -6.97 -1.36 -11.02
CA VAL A 79 -6.93 -2.51 -11.91
C VAL A 79 -7.21 -2.06 -13.34
N TYR A 80 -6.40 -2.52 -14.27
CA TYR A 80 -6.50 -2.20 -15.69
C TYR A 80 -6.67 -3.49 -16.49
N LYS A 81 -7.62 -3.51 -17.42
CA LYS A 81 -7.83 -4.62 -18.35
C LYS A 81 -7.16 -4.31 -19.69
N GLU A 82 -6.40 -5.27 -20.22
CA GLU A 82 -5.86 -5.20 -21.57
C GLU A 82 -6.97 -5.48 -22.61
N PHE A 83 -7.06 -4.61 -23.58
CA PHE A 83 -7.93 -4.78 -24.75
C PHE A 83 -7.07 -4.71 -26.01
N SER A 84 -7.20 -5.73 -26.86
CA SER A 84 -6.54 -5.77 -28.16
C SER A 84 -7.56 -5.45 -29.25
N GLU A 85 -7.48 -4.28 -29.86
CA GLU A 85 -8.21 -4.00 -31.10
C GLU A 85 -7.40 -4.55 -32.28
N SER A 86 -7.93 -5.56 -32.95
CA SER A 86 -7.41 -5.97 -34.24
C SER A 86 -8.07 -5.10 -35.32
N THR A 87 -7.46 -4.02 -35.70
CA THR A 87 -7.84 -3.25 -36.88
C THR A 87 -7.04 -3.78 -38.08
N GLY A 88 -7.61 -4.74 -38.83
CA GLY A 88 -7.07 -5.16 -40.13
C GLY A 88 -5.54 -5.29 -40.17
N THR A 89 -4.86 -5.14 -41.21
CA THR A 89 -3.44 -5.37 -41.49
C THR A 89 -2.40 -4.56 -40.68
N GLN A 90 -2.75 -3.86 -39.61
CA GLN A 90 -1.80 -3.08 -38.79
C GLN A 90 -1.63 -3.60 -37.36
N VAL A 91 -0.44 -3.34 -36.82
CA VAL A 91 0.00 -3.71 -35.47
C VAL A 91 -1.10 -3.45 -34.44
N SER A 92 -1.56 -4.49 -33.74
CA SER A 92 -2.56 -4.39 -32.67
C SER A 92 -2.07 -3.45 -31.58
N GLN A 93 -2.71 -2.28 -31.46
CA GLN A 93 -2.43 -1.39 -30.35
C GLN A 93 -3.08 -1.93 -29.09
N LYS A 94 -2.27 -2.12 -28.04
CA LYS A 94 -2.77 -2.46 -26.72
C LYS A 94 -3.36 -1.24 -26.06
N ARG A 95 -4.62 -1.33 -25.67
CA ARG A 95 -5.30 -0.31 -24.87
C ARG A 95 -5.61 -0.88 -23.49
N TYR A 96 -5.62 -0.03 -22.49
CA TYR A 96 -5.91 -0.40 -21.12
C TYR A 96 -7.13 0.37 -20.63
N TYR A 97 -8.12 -0.35 -20.09
CA TYR A 97 -9.27 0.23 -19.44
C TYR A 97 -9.16 0.05 -17.94
N LYS A 98 -9.32 1.13 -17.20
CA LYS A 98 -9.42 1.08 -15.75
C LYS A 98 -10.75 0.42 -15.37
N LEU A 99 -10.69 -0.62 -14.55
CA LEU A 99 -11.87 -1.25 -13.97
C LEU A 99 -12.40 -0.39 -12.81
N GLU A 100 -13.68 -0.48 -12.57
CA GLU A 100 -14.33 0.27 -11.49
C GLU A 100 -14.27 -0.53 -10.18
N ALA A 101 -13.77 0.09 -9.11
CA ALA A 101 -13.82 -0.50 -7.78
C ALA A 101 -15.25 -0.46 -7.23
N LYS A 102 -15.73 -1.58 -6.69
CA LYS A 102 -17.04 -1.67 -6.04
C LYS A 102 -16.87 -2.12 -4.60
N ALA A 103 -17.52 -1.41 -3.69
CA ALA A 103 -17.61 -1.87 -2.31
C ALA A 103 -18.52 -3.11 -2.23
N GLN A 104 -18.15 -4.04 -1.38
CA GLN A 104 -19.02 -5.17 -1.05
C GLN A 104 -20.15 -4.66 -0.16
N ILE A 105 -21.38 -4.67 -0.66
CA ILE A 105 -22.56 -4.21 0.09
C ILE A 105 -23.25 -5.43 0.71
N GLY A 106 -23.04 -5.61 2.02
CA GLY A 106 -23.74 -6.63 2.79
C GLY A 106 -23.47 -8.08 2.35
N ALA A 107 -24.48 -8.95 2.55
CA ALA A 107 -24.43 -10.37 2.19
C ALA A 107 -24.60 -10.63 0.68
N VAL A 108 -24.98 -9.61 -0.10
CA VAL A 108 -25.16 -9.75 -1.55
C VAL A 108 -23.80 -9.62 -2.20
N SER A 109 -23.32 -10.73 -2.76
CA SER A 109 -22.07 -10.73 -3.51
C SER A 109 -22.22 -9.86 -4.77
N ILE A 110 -21.18 -9.12 -5.10
CA ILE A 110 -21.09 -8.39 -6.38
C ILE A 110 -21.38 -9.30 -7.59
N PHE A 111 -21.18 -10.61 -7.45
CA PHE A 111 -21.45 -11.63 -8.49
C PHE A 111 -22.92 -11.92 -8.70
N ASP A 112 -23.72 -11.88 -7.62
CA ASP A 112 -25.17 -12.13 -7.70
C ASP A 112 -25.87 -11.01 -8.47
N VAL A 113 -25.26 -9.81 -8.48
CA VAL A 113 -25.79 -8.64 -9.19
C VAL A 113 -25.41 -8.61 -10.68
N TYR A 114 -24.18 -9.03 -11.03
CA TYR A 114 -23.63 -8.79 -12.38
C TYR A 114 -23.59 -10.05 -13.29
N GLY A 115 -23.85 -11.25 -12.77
CA GLY A 115 -23.93 -12.48 -13.58
C GLY A 115 -22.60 -12.85 -14.25
N LYS A 116 -22.68 -13.28 -15.54
CA LYS A 116 -21.53 -13.68 -16.35
C LYS A 116 -21.27 -12.70 -17.49
N GLY A 117 -20.01 -12.42 -17.77
CA GLY A 117 -19.62 -11.51 -18.86
C GLY A 117 -18.14 -11.13 -18.85
N ALA A 118 -17.80 -10.08 -19.56
CA ALA A 118 -16.47 -9.49 -19.50
C ALA A 118 -16.27 -8.76 -18.17
N VAL A 119 -15.09 -8.88 -17.54
CA VAL A 119 -14.77 -8.21 -16.27
C VAL A 119 -14.84 -6.69 -16.45
N LYS A 120 -15.58 -6.04 -15.55
CA LYS A 120 -15.75 -4.58 -15.50
C LYS A 120 -15.46 -3.99 -14.12
N TYR A 121 -15.66 -4.80 -13.08
CA TYR A 121 -15.58 -4.37 -11.69
C TYR A 121 -14.63 -5.26 -10.91
N TYR A 122 -14.06 -4.72 -9.86
CA TYR A 122 -13.30 -5.48 -8.89
C TYR A 122 -13.64 -5.03 -7.46
N THR A 123 -13.42 -5.92 -6.52
CA THR A 123 -13.44 -5.60 -5.10
C THR A 123 -12.39 -6.43 -4.38
N GLN A 124 -11.86 -5.88 -3.30
CA GLN A 124 -11.01 -6.59 -2.37
C GLN A 124 -11.86 -6.91 -1.12
N ARG A 125 -12.13 -8.21 -0.89
CA ARG A 125 -12.97 -8.63 0.25
C ARG A 125 -12.21 -8.56 1.56
N ASP A 126 -10.95 -8.95 1.51
CA ASP A 126 -10.00 -8.94 2.62
C ASP A 126 -8.57 -8.78 2.06
N GLN A 127 -7.55 -8.88 2.93
CA GLN A 127 -6.15 -8.72 2.50
C GLN A 127 -5.65 -9.84 1.56
N GLU A 128 -6.37 -10.94 1.46
CA GLU A 128 -5.95 -12.12 0.69
C GLU A 128 -6.82 -12.36 -0.54
N THR A 129 -8.03 -11.80 -0.61
CA THR A 129 -9.03 -12.15 -1.61
C THR A 129 -9.41 -10.98 -2.52
N ILE A 130 -9.22 -11.19 -3.81
CA ILE A 130 -9.60 -10.27 -4.89
C ILE A 130 -10.74 -10.89 -5.67
N LEU A 131 -11.80 -10.11 -5.87
CA LEU A 131 -12.98 -10.56 -6.60
C LEU A 131 -13.18 -9.71 -7.85
N PHE A 132 -13.47 -10.38 -8.97
CA PHE A 132 -13.81 -9.73 -10.24
C PHE A 132 -15.27 -9.98 -10.62
N ALA A 133 -15.92 -8.97 -11.18
CA ALA A 133 -17.31 -9.07 -11.66
C ALA A 133 -17.50 -8.34 -13.00
N PRO A 134 -18.38 -8.83 -13.89
CA PRO A 134 -19.05 -10.14 -13.88
C PRO A 134 -18.08 -11.33 -13.87
N THR A 135 -18.59 -12.54 -13.57
CA THR A 135 -17.77 -13.76 -13.72
C THR A 135 -17.32 -13.89 -15.17
N PRO A 136 -16.01 -14.00 -15.46
CA PRO A 136 -15.48 -13.96 -16.81
C PRO A 136 -15.96 -15.16 -17.66
N THR A 137 -16.36 -14.90 -18.87
CA THR A 137 -16.75 -15.94 -19.84
C THR A 137 -15.60 -16.41 -20.73
N VAL A 138 -14.52 -15.66 -20.73
CA VAL A 138 -13.26 -15.95 -21.45
C VAL A 138 -12.07 -15.63 -20.55
N ASN A 139 -10.90 -16.14 -20.91
CA ASN A 139 -9.67 -15.76 -20.22
C ASN A 139 -9.31 -14.31 -20.57
N GLU A 140 -9.00 -13.50 -19.56
CA GLU A 140 -8.69 -12.09 -19.71
C GLU A 140 -7.38 -11.75 -19.02
N LYS A 141 -6.69 -10.72 -19.51
CA LYS A 141 -5.49 -10.18 -18.88
C LYS A 141 -5.83 -8.90 -18.14
N VAL A 142 -5.56 -8.88 -16.86
CA VAL A 142 -5.69 -7.68 -16.05
C VAL A 142 -4.35 -7.33 -15.42
N TYR A 143 -4.12 -6.05 -15.23
CA TYR A 143 -2.93 -5.51 -14.61
C TYR A 143 -3.35 -4.84 -13.30
N VAL A 144 -2.77 -5.28 -12.21
CA VAL A 144 -3.14 -4.84 -10.86
C VAL A 144 -2.03 -3.93 -10.33
N LEU A 145 -2.41 -2.72 -9.93
CA LEU A 145 -1.57 -1.82 -9.14
C LEU A 145 -2.01 -1.94 -7.67
N TYR A 146 -1.08 -2.26 -6.80
CA TYR A 146 -1.39 -2.48 -5.40
C TYR A 146 -0.32 -1.93 -4.47
N SER A 147 -0.72 -1.63 -3.25
CA SER A 147 0.18 -1.25 -2.17
C SER A 147 0.51 -2.44 -1.29
N LEU A 148 1.72 -2.41 -0.75
CA LEU A 148 2.27 -3.44 0.11
C LEU A 148 2.56 -2.88 1.51
N LYS A 149 2.58 -3.77 2.49
CA LYS A 149 3.11 -3.50 3.82
C LYS A 149 4.05 -4.62 4.26
N PRO A 150 5.04 -4.35 5.11
CA PRO A 150 5.90 -5.40 5.66
C PRO A 150 5.11 -6.33 6.58
N LYS A 151 5.40 -7.65 6.51
CA LYS A 151 4.90 -8.61 7.50
C LYS A 151 5.47 -8.33 8.89
N GLN A 152 4.77 -8.76 9.93
CA GLN A 152 5.26 -8.69 11.31
C GLN A 152 6.63 -9.40 11.48
N THR A 153 6.85 -10.47 10.72
CA THR A 153 8.10 -11.25 10.73
C THR A 153 9.20 -10.67 9.85
N ALA A 154 8.91 -9.62 9.03
CA ALA A 154 9.91 -9.05 8.15
C ALA A 154 11.11 -8.47 8.92
N THR A 155 12.31 -8.76 8.47
CA THR A 155 13.56 -8.27 9.07
C THR A 155 14.13 -7.04 8.36
N THR A 156 13.64 -6.77 7.16
CA THR A 156 14.14 -5.70 6.29
C THR A 156 13.13 -4.58 6.12
N ILE A 157 13.61 -3.41 5.78
CA ILE A 157 12.82 -2.21 5.48
C ILE A 157 12.82 -2.02 3.96
N PRO A 158 11.67 -1.76 3.31
CA PRO A 158 11.61 -1.43 1.89
C PRO A 158 12.54 -0.26 1.55
N SER A 159 13.23 -0.34 0.41
CA SER A 159 14.26 0.63 0.02
C SER A 159 13.74 2.06 -0.07
N ILE A 160 12.51 2.25 -0.56
CA ILE A 160 11.90 3.58 -0.66
C ILE A 160 11.75 4.23 0.72
N ILE A 161 11.34 3.46 1.73
CA ILE A 161 11.18 3.95 3.11
C ILE A 161 12.56 4.16 3.74
N ALA A 162 13.48 3.22 3.54
CA ALA A 162 14.83 3.30 4.07
C ALA A 162 15.63 4.49 3.53
N ASN A 163 15.32 4.98 2.36
CA ASN A 163 16.03 6.10 1.75
C ASN A 163 15.40 7.46 2.05
N GLU A 164 14.07 7.52 2.10
CA GLU A 164 13.36 8.80 2.14
C GLU A 164 12.65 9.07 3.48
N TYR A 165 12.17 8.02 4.17
CA TYR A 165 11.30 8.16 5.35
C TYR A 165 11.88 7.57 6.63
N MET A 166 13.18 7.27 6.63
CA MET A 166 13.84 6.66 7.80
C MET A 166 13.66 7.49 9.08
N GLU A 167 13.84 8.82 8.99
CA GLU A 167 13.68 9.73 10.14
C GLU A 167 12.21 9.77 10.61
N THR A 168 11.26 9.77 9.68
CA THR A 168 9.83 9.70 9.99
C THR A 168 9.50 8.46 10.81
N ILE A 169 10.02 7.28 10.40
CA ILE A 169 9.80 6.03 11.14
C ILE A 169 10.42 6.09 12.53
N VAL A 170 11.61 6.68 12.67
CA VAL A 170 12.25 6.86 14.00
C VAL A 170 11.41 7.77 14.89
N HIS A 171 10.90 8.89 14.39
CA HIS A 171 10.02 9.78 15.15
C HIS A 171 8.72 9.10 15.59
N GLY A 172 8.09 8.28 14.73
CA GLY A 172 6.90 7.52 15.10
C GLY A 172 7.17 6.48 16.19
N ALA A 173 8.31 5.77 16.11
CA ALA A 173 8.72 4.83 17.15
C ALA A 173 9.04 5.53 18.48
N LEU A 174 9.75 6.67 18.44
CA LEU A 174 10.05 7.48 19.61
C LEU A 174 8.78 8.00 20.28
N TYR A 175 7.83 8.52 19.50
CA TYR A 175 6.53 8.95 20.00
C TYR A 175 5.87 7.83 20.83
N ARG A 176 5.78 6.62 20.31
CA ARG A 176 5.16 5.48 20.98
C ARG A 176 5.91 5.08 22.25
N LEU A 177 7.24 5.01 22.19
CA LEU A 177 8.08 4.69 23.34
C LEU A 177 7.94 5.73 24.47
N GLN A 178 8.03 7.03 24.14
CA GLN A 178 7.99 8.10 25.11
C GLN A 178 6.60 8.33 25.75
N MET A 179 5.54 7.80 25.11
CA MET A 179 4.19 7.74 25.65
C MET A 179 3.97 6.59 26.64
N MET A 180 4.89 5.63 26.75
CA MET A 180 4.75 4.51 27.68
C MET A 180 4.80 4.98 29.11
N LYS A 181 3.72 4.72 29.85
CA LYS A 181 3.59 5.12 31.24
C LYS A 181 4.60 4.39 32.12
N ASP A 182 5.11 5.10 33.15
CA ASP A 182 5.98 4.55 34.20
C ASP A 182 7.29 3.92 33.69
N SER A 183 7.76 4.35 32.53
CA SER A 183 9.03 3.89 31.93
C SER A 183 10.15 4.91 32.14
N PRO A 184 11.42 4.48 32.30
CA PRO A 184 12.55 5.38 32.44
C PRO A 184 12.80 6.33 31.24
N TRP A 185 12.18 6.05 30.11
CA TRP A 185 12.25 6.82 28.86
C TRP A 185 10.97 7.60 28.56
N THR A 186 10.01 7.66 29.51
CA THR A 186 8.78 8.45 29.38
C THR A 186 9.13 9.93 29.32
N ASP A 187 8.72 10.60 28.24
CA ASP A 187 8.85 12.06 28.07
C ASP A 187 7.71 12.57 27.17
N LEU A 188 6.66 13.09 27.78
CA LEU A 188 5.46 13.52 27.07
C LEU A 188 5.70 14.76 26.18
N GLN A 189 6.67 15.62 26.51
CA GLN A 189 6.99 16.78 25.69
C GLN A 189 7.74 16.34 24.42
N ALA A 190 8.73 15.47 24.58
CA ALA A 190 9.43 14.88 23.44
C ALA A 190 8.50 14.02 22.59
N ALA A 191 7.56 13.29 23.20
CA ALA A 191 6.54 12.51 22.49
C ALA A 191 5.68 13.38 21.58
N ASP A 192 5.18 14.53 22.05
CA ASP A 192 4.39 15.45 21.23
C ASP A 192 5.19 15.99 20.04
N LEU A 193 6.44 16.37 20.26
CA LEU A 193 7.32 16.82 19.17
C LEU A 193 7.53 15.71 18.14
N ASN A 194 7.85 14.49 18.59
CA ASN A 194 8.07 13.34 17.72
C ASN A 194 6.81 12.97 16.95
N LYS A 195 5.62 13.07 17.57
CA LYS A 195 4.35 12.87 16.88
C LYS A 195 4.15 13.86 15.74
N ARG A 196 4.37 15.15 15.98
CA ARG A 196 4.24 16.18 14.93
C ARG A 196 5.20 15.95 13.76
N MET A 197 6.42 15.49 14.03
CA MET A 197 7.39 15.17 12.99
C MET A 197 6.98 13.93 12.18
N TYR A 198 6.43 12.91 12.87
CA TYR A 198 5.85 11.74 12.22
C TYR A 198 4.68 12.11 11.33
N ASP A 199 3.69 12.83 11.85
CA ASP A 199 2.48 13.27 11.13
C ASP A 199 2.84 14.09 9.86
N LYS A 200 3.85 14.96 9.98
CA LYS A 200 4.38 15.72 8.84
C LYS A 200 4.97 14.82 7.77
N GLY A 201 5.80 13.83 8.16
CA GLY A 201 6.40 12.87 7.23
C GLY A 201 5.36 11.96 6.58
N GLU A 202 4.35 11.53 7.34
CA GLU A 202 3.22 10.75 6.85
C GLU A 202 2.42 11.53 5.80
N ALA A 203 2.07 12.78 6.07
CA ALA A 203 1.37 13.65 5.11
C ALA A 203 2.18 13.86 3.82
N GLN A 204 3.51 13.98 3.91
CA GLN A 204 4.38 14.06 2.74
C GLN A 204 4.36 12.76 1.93
N ALA A 205 4.39 11.60 2.60
CA ALA A 205 4.34 10.29 1.94
C ALA A 205 3.00 10.06 1.24
N VAL A 206 1.86 10.40 1.89
CA VAL A 206 0.52 10.34 1.29
C VAL A 206 0.44 11.22 0.04
N ARG A 207 1.01 12.42 0.11
CA ARG A 207 1.04 13.31 -1.06
C ARG A 207 1.87 12.69 -2.18
N LYS A 208 3.04 12.12 -1.86
CA LYS A 208 3.91 11.51 -2.85
C LYS A 208 3.30 10.24 -3.46
N SER A 209 2.63 9.40 -2.69
CA SER A 209 1.96 8.19 -3.21
C SER A 209 0.85 8.53 -4.19
N LYS A 210 0.09 9.62 -3.95
CA LYS A 210 -1.03 10.04 -4.81
C LYS A 210 -0.59 10.80 -6.07
N TYR A 211 0.44 11.62 -5.96
CA TYR A 211 0.84 12.52 -7.05
C TYR A 211 2.21 12.18 -7.67
N GLY A 212 2.90 11.19 -7.12
CA GLY A 212 4.26 10.83 -7.54
C GLY A 212 5.26 11.96 -7.31
N ASN A 213 6.34 11.94 -8.07
CA ASN A 213 7.36 13.00 -8.07
C ASN A 213 7.04 14.15 -9.04
N VAL A 214 5.84 14.16 -9.61
CA VAL A 214 5.44 15.19 -10.58
C VAL A 214 5.04 16.45 -9.81
N GLY A 215 5.78 17.52 -9.99
CA GLY A 215 5.47 18.85 -9.48
C GLY A 215 4.34 19.53 -10.26
N ALA A 216 3.27 18.79 -10.58
CA ALA A 216 2.12 19.37 -11.25
C ALA A 216 1.43 20.36 -10.30
N PRO A 217 1.13 21.60 -10.75
CA PRO A 217 0.38 22.53 -9.94
C PRO A 217 -1.01 21.94 -9.65
N LEU A 218 -1.39 21.94 -8.37
CA LEU A 218 -2.74 21.57 -7.97
C LEU A 218 -3.69 22.66 -8.47
N THR A 219 -4.28 22.44 -9.64
CA THR A 219 -5.33 23.32 -10.16
C THR A 219 -6.63 22.95 -9.44
N VAL A 220 -7.06 23.81 -8.54
CA VAL A 220 -8.42 23.75 -7.98
C VAL A 220 -9.36 24.17 -9.10
N LYS A 221 -10.14 23.23 -9.65
CA LYS A 221 -11.25 23.60 -10.54
C LYS A 221 -12.35 24.16 -9.66
N TYR A 222 -12.67 25.43 -9.85
CA TYR A 222 -13.90 26.03 -9.33
C TYR A 222 -15.09 25.24 -9.89
N GLN A 223 -15.91 24.66 -9.04
CA GLN A 223 -17.26 24.24 -9.40
C GLN A 223 -18.15 25.47 -9.16
N GLU A 224 -18.67 26.04 -10.24
CA GLU A 224 -19.76 26.98 -10.13
C GLU A 224 -21.00 26.21 -9.64
N PHE A 225 -21.49 26.56 -8.47
CA PHE A 225 -22.80 26.14 -8.03
C PHE A 225 -23.84 26.96 -8.80
N VAL A 226 -24.58 26.30 -9.69
CA VAL A 226 -25.78 26.84 -10.36
C VAL A 226 -26.99 26.46 -9.53
#